data_f342aa33e66665c7ab368a351187d48f
#
_entry.id   f342aa33e66665c7ab368a351187d48f
#
_cell.length_a   1.000
_cell.length_b   1.000
_cell.length_c   1.000
_cell.angle_alpha   90.00
_cell.angle_beta   90.00
_cell.angle_gamma   90.00
#
_symmetry.space_group_name_H-M   'P 1'
#
loop_
_entity.id
_entity.type
_entity.pdbx_description
1 polymer ?
#
loop_
_entity_poly.entity_id
_entity_poly.type
_entity_poly.pdbx_seq_one_letter_code
_entity_poly.pdbx_strand_id
1 'polypeptide(L)'
;SVATYTAADLIKRALRLLGVLASGEEPEASEYTDGLMTFNQMIDSWSTESLSVYGTRDQQLTWPSGQATVLLGPSSPDFPGSICPVQLTDATYFILNGVSYPIKIINDDQYSNIPVKTVSTQIPTMLYPNMTLAGAFDCMEVTAYTVPSQDLLFHFLSVITLTEVTAETDVIYVPRGYYEAYVFNLAMKMA
;
A
#
# COMPACT_ATOMS: atom_id res chain seq x y z
N SER A 1 -2.90 -19.33 9.30
CA SER A 1 -1.78 -19.27 8.38
C SER A 1 -2.23 -18.63 7.07
N VAL A 2 -1.48 -17.67 6.57
CA VAL A 2 -1.66 -17.11 5.24
C VAL A 2 -1.14 -18.16 4.26
N ALA A 3 -1.94 -18.50 3.26
CA ALA A 3 -1.46 -19.36 2.19
C ALA A 3 -0.62 -18.51 1.24
N THR A 4 0.57 -18.97 0.93
CA THR A 4 1.49 -18.32 -0.02
C THR A 4 1.40 -19.05 -1.35
N TYR A 5 1.12 -18.31 -2.40
CA TYR A 5 1.11 -18.78 -3.78
C TYR A 5 2.06 -17.94 -4.60
N THR A 6 2.69 -18.53 -5.61
CA THR A 6 3.44 -17.74 -6.58
C THR A 6 2.51 -17.18 -7.67
N ALA A 7 2.94 -16.15 -8.37
CA ALA A 7 2.23 -15.64 -9.54
C ALA A 7 2.06 -16.75 -10.59
N ALA A 8 3.11 -17.57 -10.79
CA ALA A 8 3.08 -18.71 -11.67
C ALA A 8 1.97 -19.71 -11.30
N ASP A 9 1.77 -20.00 -10.01
CA ASP A 9 0.70 -20.92 -9.57
C ASP A 9 -0.69 -20.41 -9.93
N LEU A 10 -0.93 -19.09 -9.77
CA LEU A 10 -2.21 -18.46 -10.12
C LEU A 10 -2.46 -18.48 -11.62
N ILE A 11 -1.47 -18.08 -12.43
CA ILE A 11 -1.56 -18.05 -13.90
C ILE A 11 -1.78 -19.46 -14.44
N LYS A 12 -0.99 -20.42 -14.01
CA LYS A 12 -1.12 -21.83 -14.39
C LYS A 12 -2.51 -22.38 -14.07
N ARG A 13 -3.06 -22.03 -12.89
CA ARG A 13 -4.40 -22.46 -12.49
C ARG A 13 -5.48 -21.82 -13.37
N ALA A 14 -5.34 -20.53 -13.70
CA ALA A 14 -6.26 -19.81 -14.58
C ALA A 14 -6.27 -20.41 -16.00
N LEU A 15 -5.10 -20.68 -16.59
CA LEU A 15 -4.98 -21.30 -17.90
C LEU A 15 -5.57 -22.73 -17.95
N ARG A 16 -5.44 -23.48 -16.86
CA ARG A 16 -6.09 -24.80 -16.73
C ARG A 16 -7.62 -24.71 -16.67
N LEU A 17 -8.16 -23.68 -16.02
CA LEU A 17 -9.61 -23.44 -16.00
C LEU A 17 -10.16 -23.10 -17.38
N LEU A 18 -9.37 -22.39 -18.20
CA LEU A 18 -9.71 -22.08 -19.59
C LEU A 18 -9.57 -23.30 -20.53
N GLY A 19 -8.96 -24.39 -20.07
CA GLY A 19 -8.69 -25.55 -20.89
C GLY A 19 -7.56 -25.39 -21.91
N VAL A 20 -6.76 -24.31 -21.77
CA VAL A 20 -5.59 -24.03 -22.61
C VAL A 20 -4.44 -24.99 -22.27
N LEU A 21 -4.30 -25.30 -20.98
CA LEU A 21 -3.27 -26.21 -20.47
C LEU A 21 -3.86 -27.54 -20.02
N ALA A 22 -3.28 -28.64 -20.49
CA ALA A 22 -3.58 -29.97 -20.00
C ALA A 22 -2.93 -30.25 -18.62
N SER A 23 -3.40 -31.31 -17.98
CA SER A 23 -2.83 -31.72 -16.68
C SER A 23 -1.38 -32.19 -16.88
N GLY A 24 -0.44 -31.51 -16.21
CA GLY A 24 1.00 -31.82 -16.31
C GLY A 24 1.77 -30.92 -17.25
N GLU A 25 1.11 -30.10 -18.06
CA GLU A 25 1.75 -29.08 -18.89
C GLU A 25 2.14 -27.84 -18.07
N GLU A 26 3.25 -27.20 -18.50
CA GLU A 26 3.71 -25.91 -18.01
C GLU A 26 3.42 -24.86 -19.06
N PRO A 27 2.97 -23.64 -18.63
CA PRO A 27 2.78 -22.50 -19.55
C PRO A 27 4.08 -22.12 -20.26
N GLU A 28 3.96 -21.60 -21.47
CA GLU A 28 5.09 -20.98 -22.16
C GLU A 28 5.44 -19.62 -21.54
N ALA A 29 6.68 -19.15 -21.79
CA ALA A 29 7.14 -17.86 -21.25
C ALA A 29 6.26 -16.67 -21.70
N SER A 30 5.71 -16.73 -22.91
CA SER A 30 4.75 -15.75 -23.43
C SER A 30 3.44 -15.74 -22.63
N GLU A 31 2.91 -16.92 -22.30
CA GLU A 31 1.68 -17.07 -21.53
C GLU A 31 1.84 -16.57 -20.08
N TYR A 32 3.02 -16.77 -19.49
CA TYR A 32 3.35 -16.18 -18.19
C TYR A 32 3.39 -14.66 -18.25
N THR A 33 4.00 -14.09 -19.28
CA THR A 33 4.11 -12.62 -19.45
C THR A 33 2.73 -12.00 -19.64
N ASP A 34 1.89 -12.56 -20.48
CA ASP A 34 0.52 -12.11 -20.70
C ASP A 34 -0.34 -12.28 -19.43
N GLY A 35 -0.16 -13.38 -18.72
CA GLY A 35 -0.80 -13.65 -17.46
C GLY A 35 -0.42 -12.65 -16.37
N LEU A 36 0.86 -12.28 -16.25
CA LEU A 36 1.34 -11.27 -15.29
C LEU A 36 0.75 -9.90 -15.62
N MET A 37 0.77 -9.49 -16.90
CA MET A 37 0.19 -8.23 -17.33
C MET A 37 -1.31 -8.16 -17.01
N THR A 38 -2.06 -9.23 -17.33
CA THR A 38 -3.49 -9.32 -17.05
C THR A 38 -3.78 -9.31 -15.55
N PHE A 39 -2.95 -9.99 -14.76
CA PHE A 39 -3.07 -10.02 -13.31
C PHE A 39 -2.87 -8.62 -12.71
N ASN A 40 -1.82 -7.90 -13.09
CA ASN A 40 -1.56 -6.54 -12.60
C ASN A 40 -2.70 -5.59 -13.00
N GLN A 41 -3.18 -5.64 -14.23
CA GLN A 41 -4.36 -4.87 -14.67
C GLN A 41 -5.62 -5.19 -13.85
N MET A 42 -5.80 -6.45 -13.47
CA MET A 42 -6.91 -6.87 -12.63
C MET A 42 -6.80 -6.25 -11.22
N ILE A 43 -5.62 -6.29 -10.63
CA ILE A 43 -5.36 -5.68 -9.32
C ILE A 43 -5.58 -4.17 -9.35
N ASP A 44 -5.10 -3.49 -10.38
CA ASP A 44 -5.30 -2.06 -10.58
C ASP A 44 -6.79 -1.70 -10.70
N SER A 45 -7.54 -2.46 -11.50
CA SER A 45 -8.98 -2.29 -11.64
C SER A 45 -9.71 -2.44 -10.30
N TRP A 46 -9.35 -3.45 -9.51
CA TRP A 46 -9.95 -3.67 -8.20
C TRP A 46 -9.60 -2.58 -7.19
N SER A 47 -8.40 -2.02 -7.27
CA SER A 47 -8.00 -0.91 -6.41
C SER A 47 -8.84 0.34 -6.68
N THR A 48 -9.21 0.57 -7.94
CA THR A 48 -10.05 1.69 -8.37
C THR A 48 -11.51 1.53 -7.93
N GLU A 49 -12.02 0.29 -7.92
CA GLU A 49 -13.42 0.00 -7.58
C GLU A 49 -13.67 -0.18 -6.08
N SER A 50 -12.70 0.07 -5.22
CA SER A 50 -12.76 -0.19 -3.77
C SER A 50 -13.06 -1.67 -3.42
N LEU A 51 -12.94 -2.56 -4.38
CA LEU A 51 -13.12 -4.01 -4.23
C LEU A 51 -11.81 -4.71 -3.84
N SER A 52 -10.71 -3.96 -3.80
CA SER A 52 -9.41 -4.53 -3.50
C SER A 52 -9.36 -5.07 -2.09
N VAL A 53 -8.77 -6.22 -1.97
CA VAL A 53 -8.39 -6.80 -0.68
C VAL A 53 -7.29 -5.93 -0.11
N TYR A 54 -7.66 -5.00 0.76
CA TYR A 54 -6.71 -4.14 1.44
C TYR A 54 -5.97 -4.93 2.52
N GLY A 55 -4.66 -4.89 2.48
CA GLY A 55 -3.85 -5.23 3.63
C GLY A 55 -3.72 -4.00 4.54
N THR A 56 -3.98 -4.14 5.82
CA THR A 56 -3.55 -3.11 6.78
C THR A 56 -2.11 -3.39 7.17
N ARG A 57 -1.25 -2.39 7.05
CA ARG A 57 0.15 -2.49 7.44
C ARG A 57 0.50 -1.43 8.47
N ASP A 58 1.25 -1.83 9.48
CA ASP A 58 1.90 -0.94 10.44
C ASP A 58 3.34 -0.67 9.95
N GLN A 59 3.63 0.58 9.59
CA GLN A 59 4.97 1.03 9.28
C GLN A 59 5.49 1.89 10.42
N GLN A 60 6.55 1.41 11.08
CA GLN A 60 7.18 2.11 12.19
C GLN A 60 8.32 2.98 11.65
N LEU A 61 8.16 4.28 11.73
CA LEU A 61 9.11 5.25 11.18
C LEU A 61 9.34 6.38 12.19
N THR A 62 10.59 6.82 12.32
CA THR A 62 10.93 7.92 13.22
C THR A 62 10.80 9.24 12.49
N TRP A 63 9.78 10.03 12.84
CA TRP A 63 9.57 11.37 12.31
C TRP A 63 10.64 12.32 12.87
N PRO A 64 11.41 13.02 12.02
CA PRO A 64 12.47 13.92 12.49
C PRO A 64 11.91 15.18 13.16
N SER A 65 12.60 15.64 14.19
CA SER A 65 12.33 16.90 14.86
C SER A 65 12.39 18.10 13.91
N GLY A 66 11.44 19.00 14.02
CA GLY A 66 11.41 20.25 13.24
C GLY A 66 10.95 20.08 11.79
N GLN A 67 10.71 18.88 11.31
CA GLN A 67 10.22 18.62 9.97
C GLN A 67 8.69 18.63 9.96
N ALA A 68 8.10 19.53 9.16
CA ALA A 68 6.65 19.64 9.06
C ALA A 68 6.05 18.55 8.17
N THR A 69 6.76 18.17 7.11
CA THR A 69 6.27 17.28 6.05
C THR A 69 7.28 16.19 5.79
N VAL A 70 6.82 14.96 5.63
CA VAL A 70 7.63 13.79 5.26
C VAL A 70 6.99 13.07 4.09
N LEU A 71 7.79 12.31 3.35
CA LEU A 71 7.35 11.48 2.24
C LEU A 71 7.33 10.00 2.66
N LEU A 72 6.26 9.29 2.34
CA LEU A 72 6.13 7.84 2.50
C LEU A 72 6.11 7.16 1.13
N GLY A 73 7.05 6.30 0.85
CA GLY A 73 7.12 5.57 -0.41
C GLY A 73 8.50 5.00 -0.70
N PRO A 74 8.61 4.14 -1.73
CA PRO A 74 9.84 3.39 -2.03
C PRO A 74 11.05 4.28 -2.30
N SER A 75 10.84 5.43 -2.93
CA SER A 75 11.88 6.40 -3.30
C SER A 75 11.92 7.60 -2.36
N SER A 76 11.30 7.50 -1.18
CA SER A 76 11.29 8.58 -0.20
C SER A 76 12.70 8.91 0.28
N PRO A 77 13.11 10.19 0.30
CA PRO A 77 14.35 10.61 0.93
C PRO A 77 14.29 10.57 2.47
N ASP A 78 13.08 10.71 3.03
CA ASP A 78 12.87 10.72 4.49
C ASP A 78 12.86 9.31 5.07
N PHE A 79 12.18 8.40 4.37
CA PHE A 79 12.01 7.00 4.79
C PHE A 79 12.30 6.03 3.65
N PRO A 80 13.59 5.82 3.31
CA PRO A 80 13.97 4.94 2.20
C PRO A 80 13.42 3.52 2.38
N GLY A 81 12.79 2.99 1.32
CA GLY A 81 12.21 1.64 1.32
C GLY A 81 10.89 1.52 2.09
N SER A 82 10.28 2.63 2.51
CA SER A 82 8.90 2.61 3.02
C SER A 82 7.93 2.29 1.88
N ILE A 83 6.73 1.84 2.25
CA ILE A 83 5.68 1.57 1.27
C ILE A 83 4.81 2.81 1.14
N CYS A 84 4.49 3.19 -0.11
CA CYS A 84 3.50 4.23 -0.36
C CYS A 84 2.11 3.71 0.03
N PRO A 85 1.44 4.30 1.03
CA PRO A 85 0.10 3.87 1.40
C PRO A 85 -0.94 4.44 0.44
N VAL A 86 -2.03 3.72 0.26
CA VAL A 86 -3.22 4.25 -0.44
C VAL A 86 -3.96 5.24 0.45
N GLN A 87 -4.03 4.91 1.73
CA GLN A 87 -4.72 5.71 2.73
C GLN A 87 -4.13 5.44 4.11
N LEU A 88 -3.96 6.49 4.91
CA LEU A 88 -3.71 6.36 6.35
C LEU A 88 -5.04 6.16 7.08
N THR A 89 -5.03 5.31 8.11
CA THR A 89 -6.22 5.07 8.93
C THR A 89 -6.18 5.89 10.21
N ASP A 90 -7.35 6.17 10.79
CA ASP A 90 -7.48 6.86 12.08
C ASP A 90 -6.87 6.09 13.25
N ALA A 91 -6.44 4.85 13.03
CA ALA A 91 -5.71 4.05 14.01
C ALA A 91 -4.21 4.40 14.07
N THR A 92 -3.72 5.30 13.21
CA THR A 92 -2.34 5.83 13.23
C THR A 92 -2.08 6.54 14.57
N TYR A 93 -0.92 6.28 15.16
CA TYR A 93 -0.51 6.86 16.44
C TYR A 93 1.01 7.08 16.47
N PHE A 94 1.48 7.80 17.47
CA PHE A 94 2.91 7.91 17.75
C PHE A 94 3.22 7.60 19.21
N ILE A 95 4.48 7.30 19.47
CA ILE A 95 4.97 6.99 20.82
C ILE A 95 5.89 8.12 21.30
N LEU A 96 5.59 8.63 22.48
CA LEU A 96 6.40 9.59 23.19
C LEU A 96 6.63 9.11 24.63
N ASN A 97 7.89 8.95 25.04
CA ASN A 97 8.28 8.48 26.37
C ASN A 97 7.57 7.16 26.81
N GLY A 98 7.36 6.25 25.85
CA GLY A 98 6.69 4.97 26.11
C GLY A 98 5.16 5.05 26.19
N VAL A 99 4.57 6.22 25.96
CA VAL A 99 3.11 6.42 25.93
C VAL A 99 2.65 6.58 24.48
N SER A 100 1.60 5.87 24.10
CA SER A 100 0.99 5.96 22.78
C SER A 100 -0.03 7.11 22.75
N TYR A 101 0.09 7.97 21.74
CA TYR A 101 -0.80 9.10 21.50
C TYR A 101 -1.51 8.91 20.16
N PRO A 102 -2.85 8.87 20.14
CA PRO A 102 -3.60 8.85 18.90
C PRO A 102 -3.42 10.19 18.16
N ILE A 103 -3.45 10.14 16.83
CA ILE A 103 -3.38 11.33 16.00
C ILE A 103 -4.53 11.34 15.01
N LYS A 104 -5.12 12.51 14.78
CA LYS A 104 -6.26 12.67 13.89
C LYS A 104 -5.80 12.83 12.45
N ILE A 105 -6.35 12.05 11.53
CA ILE A 105 -6.17 12.26 10.08
C ILE A 105 -7.18 13.32 9.62
N ILE A 106 -6.71 14.32 8.88
CA ILE A 106 -7.52 15.43 8.37
C ILE A 106 -7.47 15.50 6.85
N ASN A 107 -8.51 16.09 6.26
CA ASN A 107 -8.62 16.30 4.82
C ASN A 107 -8.17 17.72 4.40
N ASP A 108 -8.20 17.98 3.09
CA ASP A 108 -7.78 19.25 2.48
C ASP A 108 -8.52 20.47 3.05
N ASP A 109 -9.83 20.36 3.23
CA ASP A 109 -10.66 21.45 3.77
C ASP A 109 -10.27 21.78 5.21
N GLN A 110 -10.05 20.76 6.01
CA GLN A 110 -9.64 20.93 7.40
C GLN A 110 -8.23 21.50 7.50
N TYR A 111 -7.30 21.04 6.66
CA TYR A 111 -5.94 21.56 6.62
C TYR A 111 -5.87 23.00 6.11
N SER A 112 -6.66 23.37 5.09
CA SER A 112 -6.70 24.72 4.55
C SER A 112 -7.23 25.75 5.56
N ASN A 113 -8.12 25.34 6.44
CA ASN A 113 -8.69 26.19 7.51
C ASN A 113 -7.74 26.44 8.68
N ILE A 114 -6.56 25.82 8.71
CA ILE A 114 -5.56 26.09 9.77
C ILE A 114 -4.85 27.42 9.46
N PRO A 115 -5.00 28.45 10.31
CA PRO A 115 -4.48 29.78 10.02
C PRO A 115 -2.95 29.87 10.16
N VAL A 116 -2.36 29.12 11.09
CA VAL A 116 -0.90 29.12 11.35
C VAL A 116 -0.38 27.70 11.29
N LYS A 117 0.31 27.35 10.21
CA LYS A 117 0.78 25.97 9.93
C LYS A 117 2.17 25.67 10.52
N THR A 118 2.86 26.66 11.06
CA THR A 118 4.25 26.55 11.54
C THR A 118 4.36 26.38 13.07
N VAL A 119 3.24 26.16 13.74
CA VAL A 119 3.24 25.94 15.20
C VAL A 119 3.94 24.63 15.51
N SER A 120 4.94 24.67 16.41
CA SER A 120 5.69 23.49 16.83
C SER A 120 5.33 23.11 18.27
N THR A 121 5.13 21.83 18.51
CA THR A 121 4.84 21.26 19.84
C THR A 121 5.50 19.89 20.01
N GLN A 122 5.58 19.40 21.24
CA GLN A 122 6.04 18.03 21.50
C GLN A 122 5.02 16.96 21.07
N ILE A 123 3.74 17.32 21.04
CA ILE A 123 2.62 16.41 20.75
C ILE A 123 1.90 16.95 19.53
N PRO A 124 2.17 16.42 18.32
CA PRO A 124 1.38 16.75 17.13
C PRO A 124 -0.05 16.27 17.30
N THR A 125 -0.99 17.00 16.76
CA THR A 125 -2.43 16.73 16.96
C THR A 125 -3.12 16.17 15.74
N MET A 126 -2.61 16.48 14.55
CA MET A 126 -3.23 16.11 13.28
C MET A 126 -2.19 15.71 12.24
N LEU A 127 -2.56 14.82 11.33
CA LEU A 127 -1.81 14.51 10.12
C LEU A 127 -2.67 14.80 8.89
N TYR A 128 -2.08 15.44 7.92
CA TYR A 128 -2.66 15.70 6.62
C TYR A 128 -1.91 14.90 5.57
N PRO A 129 -2.47 13.77 5.11
CA PRO A 129 -1.91 13.00 4.00
C PRO A 129 -2.34 13.61 2.67
N ASN A 130 -1.39 13.78 1.76
CA ASN A 130 -1.63 14.26 0.40
C ASN A 130 -0.95 13.32 -0.60
N MET A 131 -1.73 12.77 -1.53
CA MET A 131 -1.20 11.98 -2.63
C MET A 131 -0.69 12.92 -3.72
N THR A 132 0.59 13.21 -3.70
CA THR A 132 1.23 14.06 -4.71
C THR A 132 1.65 13.20 -5.90
N LEU A 133 0.95 13.34 -7.01
CA LEU A 133 1.36 12.76 -8.31
C LEU A 133 2.44 13.62 -9.01
N ALA A 134 2.93 14.64 -8.34
CA ALA A 134 3.90 15.59 -8.90
C ALA A 134 5.34 15.09 -8.67
N GLY A 135 5.90 14.46 -9.66
CA GLY A 135 7.32 14.07 -9.69
C GLY A 135 7.54 12.56 -9.88
N ALA A 136 8.80 12.16 -9.90
CA ALA A 136 9.24 10.77 -10.11
C ALA A 136 9.02 9.86 -8.88
N PHE A 137 8.19 10.25 -7.94
CA PHE A 137 8.02 9.58 -6.66
C PHE A 137 6.59 9.11 -6.49
N ASP A 138 6.37 7.83 -6.51
CA ASP A 138 5.13 7.20 -6.03
C ASP A 138 5.12 7.25 -4.50
N CYS A 139 4.91 8.45 -3.95
CA CYS A 139 4.96 8.70 -2.52
C CYS A 139 3.74 9.48 -2.04
N MET A 140 3.33 9.19 -0.81
CA MET A 140 2.37 9.99 -0.08
C MET A 140 3.13 11.05 0.71
N GLU A 141 2.78 12.31 0.51
CA GLU A 141 3.22 13.42 1.36
C GLU A 141 2.36 13.46 2.62
N VAL A 142 2.98 13.48 3.78
CA VAL A 142 2.27 13.57 5.07
C VAL A 142 2.78 14.78 5.82
N THR A 143 1.88 15.72 6.12
CA THR A 143 2.19 16.92 6.88
C THR A 143 1.64 16.81 8.30
N ALA A 144 2.49 17.04 9.31
CA ALA A 144 2.08 17.08 10.70
C ALA A 144 1.62 18.50 11.10
N TYR A 145 0.52 18.58 11.79
CA TYR A 145 0.08 19.76 12.52
C TYR A 145 -0.20 19.33 13.99
N THR A 146 0.47 19.83 14.92
CA THR A 146 1.60 20.79 14.94
C THR A 146 2.91 20.11 14.55
N VAL A 147 3.92 20.90 14.14
CA VAL A 147 5.24 20.37 13.77
C VAL A 147 5.90 19.74 15.00
N PRO A 148 6.37 18.50 14.93
CA PRO A 148 7.06 17.85 16.06
C PRO A 148 8.33 18.61 16.46
N SER A 149 8.48 18.94 17.75
CA SER A 149 9.70 19.61 18.27
C SER A 149 10.79 18.63 18.69
N GLN A 150 10.53 17.32 18.57
CA GLN A 150 11.47 16.24 18.87
C GLN A 150 11.19 15.05 17.96
N ASP A 151 12.13 14.11 17.90
CA ASP A 151 11.97 12.88 17.14
C ASP A 151 10.85 12.03 17.77
N LEU A 152 9.92 11.56 16.95
CA LEU A 152 8.78 10.77 17.39
C LEU A 152 8.69 9.47 16.60
N LEU A 153 8.50 8.35 17.29
CA LEU A 153 8.24 7.07 16.65
C LEU A 153 6.75 7.01 16.24
N PHE A 154 6.51 7.12 14.95
CA PHE A 154 5.17 6.97 14.38
C PHE A 154 4.91 5.53 13.97
N HIS A 155 3.70 5.09 14.24
CA HIS A 155 3.09 3.89 13.71
C HIS A 155 2.04 4.30 12.68
N PHE A 156 2.42 4.26 11.41
CA PHE A 156 1.52 4.55 10.29
C PHE A 156 0.71 3.31 9.96
N LEU A 157 -0.49 3.24 10.49
CA LEU A 157 -1.43 2.19 10.12
C LEU A 157 -2.11 2.60 8.82
N SER A 158 -1.71 1.94 7.77
CA SER A 158 -2.07 2.30 6.41
C SER A 158 -2.79 1.16 5.70
N VAL A 159 -3.66 1.53 4.80
CA VAL A 159 -4.19 0.63 3.78
C VAL A 159 -3.19 0.61 2.64
N ILE A 160 -2.76 -0.57 2.26
CA ILE A 160 -1.87 -0.78 1.12
C ILE A 160 -2.59 -1.58 0.04
N THR A 161 -2.29 -1.28 -1.22
CA THR A 161 -2.67 -2.16 -2.33
C THR A 161 -1.84 -3.44 -2.28
N LEU A 162 -2.35 -4.48 -2.92
CA LEU A 162 -1.51 -5.63 -3.24
C LEU A 162 -0.35 -5.15 -4.13
N THR A 163 0.84 -5.63 -3.81
CA THR A 163 2.05 -5.26 -4.53
C THR A 163 1.94 -5.74 -5.98
N GLU A 164 2.32 -4.88 -6.92
CA GLU A 164 2.50 -5.27 -8.32
C GLU A 164 3.46 -6.46 -8.41
N VAL A 165 3.09 -7.44 -9.21
CA VAL A 165 3.87 -8.66 -9.41
C VAL A 165 4.75 -8.46 -10.64
N THR A 166 6.06 -8.50 -10.46
CA THR A 166 7.04 -8.25 -11.53
C THR A 166 7.61 -9.53 -12.11
N ALA A 167 7.63 -10.61 -11.33
CA ALA A 167 8.16 -11.90 -11.73
C ALA A 167 7.18 -13.05 -11.43
N GLU A 168 7.23 -14.09 -12.24
CA GLU A 168 6.44 -15.31 -12.05
C GLU A 168 6.69 -16.01 -10.72
N THR A 169 7.89 -15.82 -10.14
CA THR A 169 8.30 -16.37 -8.85
C THR A 169 7.88 -15.53 -7.66
N ASP A 170 7.33 -14.33 -7.88
CA ASP A 170 6.91 -13.45 -6.80
C ASP A 170 5.80 -14.10 -5.99
N VAL A 171 5.92 -13.97 -4.68
CA VAL A 171 4.98 -14.55 -3.73
C VAL A 171 3.81 -13.58 -3.52
N ILE A 172 2.61 -14.07 -3.78
CA ILE A 172 1.38 -13.33 -3.57
C ILE A 172 0.75 -13.77 -2.24
N TYR A 173 0.56 -12.82 -1.35
CA TYR A 173 -0.11 -13.06 -0.07
C TYR A 173 -1.62 -12.90 -0.25
N VAL A 174 -2.34 -14.01 -0.34
CA VAL A 174 -3.78 -14.01 -0.53
C VAL A 174 -4.48 -14.35 0.79
N PRO A 175 -5.42 -13.54 1.28
CA PRO A 175 -6.25 -13.90 2.41
C PRO A 175 -7.02 -15.20 2.15
N ARG A 176 -7.26 -15.97 3.20
CA ARG A 176 -8.02 -17.23 3.07
C ARG A 176 -9.40 -16.97 2.47
N GLY A 177 -9.77 -17.77 1.48
CA GLY A 177 -11.04 -17.66 0.77
C GLY A 177 -11.01 -16.78 -0.49
N TYR A 178 -9.97 -15.97 -0.70
CA TYR A 178 -9.86 -15.12 -1.89
C TYR A 178 -9.11 -15.77 -3.05
N TYR A 179 -8.41 -16.88 -2.81
CA TYR A 179 -7.61 -17.55 -3.85
C TYR A 179 -8.45 -17.91 -5.10
N GLU A 180 -9.61 -18.51 -4.88
CA GLU A 180 -10.50 -18.86 -5.99
C GLU A 180 -11.01 -17.63 -6.73
N ALA A 181 -11.33 -16.54 -6.02
CA ALA A 181 -11.74 -15.29 -6.64
C ALA A 181 -10.64 -14.73 -7.55
N TYR A 182 -9.38 -14.78 -7.14
CA TYR A 182 -8.25 -14.38 -7.98
C TYR A 182 -8.14 -15.23 -9.24
N VAL A 183 -8.17 -16.56 -9.07
CA VAL A 183 -8.03 -17.51 -10.18
C VAL A 183 -9.17 -17.38 -11.19
N PHE A 184 -10.43 -17.32 -10.73
CA PHE A 184 -11.59 -17.21 -11.61
C PHE A 184 -11.65 -15.87 -12.34
N ASN A 185 -11.37 -14.76 -11.65
CA ASN A 185 -11.37 -13.44 -12.30
C ASN A 185 -10.20 -13.30 -13.28
N LEU A 186 -9.02 -13.84 -12.95
CA LEU A 186 -7.89 -13.88 -13.87
C LEU A 186 -8.25 -14.71 -15.12
N ALA A 187 -8.82 -15.90 -14.96
CA ALA A 187 -9.26 -16.73 -16.07
C ALA A 187 -10.28 -15.99 -16.96
N MET A 188 -11.26 -15.28 -16.36
CA MET A 188 -12.23 -14.50 -17.14
C MET A 188 -11.59 -13.36 -17.93
N LYS A 189 -10.53 -12.75 -17.42
CA LYS A 189 -9.82 -11.65 -18.12
C LYS A 189 -8.84 -12.15 -19.17
N MET A 190 -8.41 -13.41 -19.08
CA MET A 190 -7.52 -14.05 -20.04
C MET A 190 -8.28 -14.79 -21.17
N ALA A 191 -9.60 -14.99 -21.03
CA ALA A 191 -10.46 -15.63 -22.02
C ALA A 191 -10.77 -14.71 -23.21
#